data_eb05102797973daa9abdadc2ea51222c
#
_entry.id   eb05102797973daa9abdadc2ea51222c
#
_cell.length_a   1.000
_cell.length_b   1.000
_cell.length_c   1.000
_cell.angle_alpha   90.00
_cell.angle_beta   90.00
_cell.angle_gamma   90.00
#
_symmetry.space_group_name_H-M   'P 1'
#
loop_
_entity.id
_entity.type
_entity.pdbx_description
1 polymer ?
#
loop_
_entity_poly.entity_id
_entity_poly.type
_entity_poly.pdbx_seq_one_letter_code
_entity_poly.pdbx_strand_id
1 'polypeptide(L)'
;MAGVLASTASAAPMHHFGSGKDKPTVVLVHGGFADATNSWNGVVKRLQDEGYPVMAPANPLRGLATDSAYLASVLGSIEGPVVLVGHSYGGAVITNAAANDPDVKALVYIAAFVPDKGETLGELIGKYPGSEIQPALNHVPFPNPDGSTGTDLYIQADKFRDVFAADLPESTTTVMSATQRPFSAQSFADTTQAAAWHTIPSWGLVATADKAIPAELERFEYQRAGARKVVEVSGASHSVMASQPGVVTKLIVEAANATD
;
A
#
# COMPACT_ATOMS: atom_id res chain seq x y z
N MET A 1 -34.97 -21.48 32.83
CA MET A 1 -33.51 -21.47 32.64
C MET A 1 -33.24 -21.83 31.19
N ALA A 2 -32.95 -20.87 30.35
CA ALA A 2 -32.61 -21.09 28.94
C ALA A 2 -31.07 -21.07 28.81
N GLY A 3 -30.49 -22.23 28.50
CA GLY A 3 -29.05 -22.38 28.30
C GLY A 3 -28.66 -21.82 26.97
N VAL A 4 -27.79 -20.82 26.97
CA VAL A 4 -27.12 -20.27 25.77
C VAL A 4 -26.00 -21.25 25.40
N LEU A 5 -26.19 -21.98 24.30
CA LEU A 5 -25.14 -22.76 23.67
C LEU A 5 -24.16 -21.78 22.97
N ALA A 6 -22.99 -21.58 23.55
CA ALA A 6 -21.88 -20.89 22.87
C ALA A 6 -21.35 -21.81 21.75
N SER A 7 -21.64 -21.45 20.52
CA SER A 7 -21.05 -22.10 19.35
C SER A 7 -19.59 -21.62 19.22
N THR A 8 -18.63 -22.48 19.51
CA THR A 8 -17.22 -22.28 19.15
C THR A 8 -17.08 -22.49 17.65
N ALA A 9 -17.08 -21.42 16.91
CA ALA A 9 -16.70 -21.48 15.49
C ALA A 9 -15.21 -21.87 15.43
N SER A 10 -14.94 -23.12 15.05
CA SER A 10 -13.61 -23.57 14.64
C SER A 10 -13.30 -22.85 13.31
N ALA A 11 -12.32 -21.97 13.32
CA ALA A 11 -11.81 -21.40 12.08
C ALA A 11 -11.23 -22.54 11.24
N ALA A 12 -11.83 -22.79 10.08
CA ALA A 12 -11.23 -23.67 9.10
C ALA A 12 -9.89 -23.04 8.64
N PRO A 13 -8.81 -23.84 8.51
CA PRO A 13 -7.55 -23.33 8.01
C PRO A 13 -7.76 -22.78 6.60
N MET A 14 -7.45 -21.51 6.41
CA MET A 14 -7.36 -20.93 5.08
C MET A 14 -6.30 -21.69 4.30
N HIS A 15 -6.56 -21.92 3.04
CA HIS A 15 -5.80 -22.73 2.12
C HIS A 15 -4.30 -22.67 2.36
N HIS A 16 -3.69 -23.83 2.56
CA HIS A 16 -2.26 -24.06 2.40
C HIS A 16 -1.87 -23.60 1.00
N PHE A 17 -1.31 -22.42 0.89
CA PHE A 17 -0.55 -22.05 -0.30
C PHE A 17 0.72 -22.90 -0.27
N GLY A 18 0.81 -23.79 -1.24
CA GLY A 18 1.78 -24.87 -1.27
C GLY A 18 3.21 -24.41 -0.99
N SER A 19 3.86 -25.14 -0.13
CA SER A 19 5.25 -25.02 0.22
C SER A 19 6.17 -25.27 -0.97
N GLY A 20 6.44 -24.22 -1.76
CA GLY A 20 7.73 -24.12 -2.37
C GLY A 20 8.69 -23.85 -1.21
N LYS A 21 9.49 -24.84 -0.79
CA LYS A 21 10.50 -24.64 0.22
C LYS A 21 11.33 -23.44 -0.20
N ASP A 22 11.48 -22.48 0.69
CA ASP A 22 12.44 -21.39 0.75
C ASP A 22 12.07 -19.99 0.22
N LYS A 23 10.86 -19.73 -0.36
CA LYS A 23 10.50 -18.38 -0.77
C LYS A 23 9.55 -17.70 0.21
N PRO A 24 9.80 -16.42 0.59
CA PRO A 24 8.91 -15.67 1.45
C PRO A 24 7.55 -15.41 0.75
N THR A 25 6.49 -15.27 1.54
CA THR A 25 5.20 -14.77 1.02
C THR A 25 5.32 -13.29 0.72
N VAL A 26 4.94 -12.89 -0.49
CA VAL A 26 4.87 -11.47 -0.87
C VAL A 26 3.46 -10.94 -0.63
N VAL A 27 3.34 -9.95 0.25
CA VAL A 27 2.06 -9.29 0.56
C VAL A 27 2.05 -7.90 -0.07
N LEU A 28 1.08 -7.62 -0.96
CA LEU A 28 0.99 -6.41 -1.76
C LEU A 28 -0.18 -5.53 -1.26
N VAL A 29 0.12 -4.36 -0.72
CA VAL A 29 -0.85 -3.44 -0.12
C VAL A 29 -1.07 -2.24 -1.03
N HIS A 30 -2.27 -2.10 -1.58
CA HIS A 30 -2.62 -0.98 -2.47
C HIS A 30 -2.84 0.33 -1.70
N GLY A 31 -2.70 1.45 -2.41
CA GLY A 31 -2.92 2.80 -1.92
C GLY A 31 -4.38 3.26 -1.91
N GLY A 32 -4.58 4.54 -1.62
CA GLY A 32 -5.88 5.21 -1.72
C GLY A 32 -6.43 5.21 -3.16
N PHE A 33 -7.72 5.40 -3.32
CA PHE A 33 -8.43 5.50 -4.61
C PHE A 33 -8.37 4.26 -5.50
N ALA A 34 -7.65 3.21 -5.13
CA ALA A 34 -7.38 2.02 -5.92
C ALA A 34 -7.83 0.74 -5.19
N ASP A 35 -7.75 -0.38 -5.88
CA ASP A 35 -7.90 -1.72 -5.32
C ASP A 35 -6.72 -2.61 -5.71
N ALA A 36 -6.70 -3.83 -5.19
CA ALA A 36 -5.63 -4.78 -5.46
C ALA A 36 -5.56 -5.17 -6.95
N THR A 37 -6.71 -5.29 -7.62
CA THR A 37 -6.79 -5.71 -9.03
C THR A 37 -6.20 -4.65 -9.95
N ASN A 38 -6.64 -3.41 -9.82
CA ASN A 38 -6.15 -2.31 -10.64
C ASN A 38 -4.68 -1.97 -10.35
N SER A 39 -4.23 -2.21 -9.12
CA SER A 39 -2.84 -1.93 -8.74
C SER A 39 -1.88 -3.07 -9.12
N TRP A 40 -2.20 -4.31 -8.78
CA TRP A 40 -1.18 -5.35 -8.64
C TRP A 40 -1.25 -6.49 -9.65
N ASN A 41 -2.28 -6.57 -10.53
CA ASN A 41 -2.46 -7.71 -11.44
C ASN A 41 -1.19 -8.11 -12.20
N GLY A 42 -0.49 -7.14 -12.78
CA GLY A 42 0.74 -7.39 -13.54
C GLY A 42 1.91 -7.87 -12.68
N VAL A 43 1.98 -7.42 -11.43
CA VAL A 43 3.01 -7.80 -10.46
C VAL A 43 2.70 -9.18 -9.88
N VAL A 44 1.43 -9.42 -9.46
CA VAL A 44 0.98 -10.72 -8.94
C VAL A 44 1.32 -11.84 -9.92
N LYS A 45 0.92 -11.66 -11.19
CA LYS A 45 1.20 -12.68 -12.21
C LYS A 45 2.70 -12.99 -12.33
N ARG A 46 3.55 -11.97 -12.39
CA ARG A 46 5.00 -12.16 -12.51
C ARG A 46 5.62 -12.85 -11.30
N LEU A 47 5.22 -12.46 -10.10
CA LEU A 47 5.70 -13.10 -8.86
C LEU A 47 5.28 -14.57 -8.78
N GLN A 48 4.04 -14.89 -9.19
CA GLN A 48 3.54 -16.26 -9.27
C GLN A 48 4.29 -17.08 -10.34
N ASP A 49 4.56 -16.50 -11.51
CA ASP A 49 5.36 -17.14 -12.57
C ASP A 49 6.80 -17.43 -12.07
N GLU A 50 7.32 -16.62 -11.14
CA GLU A 50 8.60 -16.85 -10.46
C GLU A 50 8.49 -17.76 -9.21
N GLY A 51 7.31 -18.30 -8.92
CA GLY A 51 7.07 -19.27 -7.84
C GLY A 51 6.99 -18.67 -6.43
N TYR A 52 6.71 -17.37 -6.28
CA TYR A 52 6.43 -16.77 -4.98
C TYR A 52 4.98 -17.01 -4.56
N PRO A 53 4.71 -17.35 -3.29
CA PRO A 53 3.38 -17.18 -2.71
C PRO A 53 3.05 -15.68 -2.67
N VAL A 54 1.87 -15.30 -3.15
CA VAL A 54 1.45 -13.88 -3.24
C VAL A 54 0.08 -13.70 -2.62
N MET A 55 -0.06 -12.67 -1.80
CA MET A 55 -1.33 -12.18 -1.28
C MET A 55 -1.46 -10.68 -1.55
N ALA A 56 -2.61 -10.25 -2.05
CA ALA A 56 -2.93 -8.83 -2.26
C ALA A 56 -4.27 -8.51 -1.56
N PRO A 57 -4.25 -8.31 -0.23
CA PRO A 57 -5.47 -8.06 0.53
C PRO A 57 -6.10 -6.72 0.16
N ALA A 58 -7.42 -6.63 0.31
CA ALA A 58 -8.12 -5.37 0.19
C ALA A 58 -7.75 -4.48 1.39
N ASN A 59 -7.16 -3.31 1.12
CA ASN A 59 -6.93 -2.29 2.13
C ASN A 59 -8.26 -1.57 2.41
N PRO A 60 -8.76 -1.49 3.66
CA PRO A 60 -10.08 -0.93 3.95
C PRO A 60 -10.24 0.55 3.62
N LEU A 61 -9.15 1.35 3.66
CA LEU A 61 -9.12 2.79 3.35
C LEU A 61 -10.00 3.63 4.29
N ARG A 62 -10.05 3.27 5.58
CA ARG A 62 -10.91 3.92 6.59
C ARG A 62 -10.14 4.74 7.63
N GLY A 63 -8.82 4.73 7.58
CA GLY A 63 -7.92 5.45 8.48
C GLY A 63 -6.69 4.61 8.81
N LEU A 64 -5.55 5.27 9.04
CA LEU A 64 -4.25 4.61 9.16
C LEU A 64 -4.22 3.58 10.30
N ALA A 65 -4.81 3.91 11.45
CA ALA A 65 -4.84 3.01 12.60
C ALA A 65 -5.69 1.75 12.31
N THR A 66 -6.88 1.93 11.73
CA THR A 66 -7.80 0.84 11.38
C THR A 66 -7.19 -0.07 10.32
N ASP A 67 -6.65 0.52 9.28
CA ASP A 67 -6.12 -0.21 8.12
C ASP A 67 -4.85 -0.97 8.49
N SER A 68 -4.00 -0.38 9.34
CA SER A 68 -2.80 -1.05 9.85
C SER A 68 -3.14 -2.21 10.79
N ALA A 69 -4.15 -2.06 11.65
CA ALA A 69 -4.62 -3.15 12.51
C ALA A 69 -5.22 -4.31 11.71
N TYR A 70 -5.98 -3.99 10.65
CA TYR A 70 -6.49 -4.99 9.72
C TYR A 70 -5.36 -5.74 9.02
N LEU A 71 -4.38 -5.03 8.47
CA LEU A 71 -3.22 -5.65 7.82
C LEU A 71 -2.42 -6.52 8.80
N ALA A 72 -2.19 -6.07 10.03
CA ALA A 72 -1.51 -6.86 11.07
C ALA A 72 -2.26 -8.18 11.35
N SER A 73 -3.59 -8.17 11.35
CA SER A 73 -4.41 -9.38 11.48
C SER A 73 -4.23 -10.33 10.27
N VAL A 74 -4.10 -9.79 9.06
CA VAL A 74 -3.81 -10.59 7.86
C VAL A 74 -2.41 -11.21 7.95
N LEU A 75 -1.40 -10.43 8.34
CA LEU A 75 -0.01 -10.91 8.50
C LEU A 75 0.06 -12.04 9.54
N GLY A 76 -0.62 -11.91 10.67
CA GLY A 76 -0.68 -12.95 11.70
C GLY A 76 -1.33 -14.26 11.26
N SER A 77 -1.96 -14.33 10.08
CA SER A 77 -2.49 -15.56 9.47
C SER A 77 -1.52 -16.23 8.48
N ILE A 78 -0.37 -15.61 8.22
CA ILE A 78 0.64 -16.12 7.29
C ILE A 78 1.74 -16.82 8.09
N GLU A 79 2.07 -18.03 7.72
CA GLU A 79 3.19 -18.77 8.31
C GLU A 79 4.48 -18.51 7.52
N GLY A 80 5.57 -18.21 8.22
CA GLY A 80 6.90 -18.05 7.64
C GLY A 80 7.21 -16.62 7.16
N PRO A 81 8.36 -16.43 6.49
CA PRO A 81 8.88 -15.10 6.17
C PRO A 81 7.99 -14.34 5.17
N VAL A 82 7.85 -13.03 5.39
CA VAL A 82 7.06 -12.12 4.58
C VAL A 82 7.92 -11.00 4.01
N VAL A 83 7.73 -10.71 2.71
CA VAL A 83 8.13 -9.45 2.08
C VAL A 83 6.88 -8.60 1.92
N LEU A 84 6.84 -7.47 2.62
CA LEU A 84 5.67 -6.60 2.67
C LEU A 84 5.86 -5.39 1.76
N VAL A 85 4.97 -5.23 0.78
CA VAL A 85 5.06 -4.21 -0.27
C VAL A 85 3.90 -3.24 -0.15
N GLY A 86 4.20 -1.95 -0.11
CA GLY A 86 3.18 -0.89 -0.04
C GLY A 86 3.30 0.10 -1.19
N HIS A 87 2.17 0.41 -1.83
CA HIS A 87 2.05 1.49 -2.80
C HIS A 87 1.36 2.69 -2.16
N SER A 88 1.89 3.90 -2.39
CA SER A 88 1.23 5.14 -1.97
C SER A 88 0.90 5.14 -0.47
N TYR A 89 -0.35 5.38 -0.10
CA TYR A 89 -0.88 5.22 1.27
C TYR A 89 -0.59 3.83 1.87
N GLY A 90 -0.56 2.79 1.05
CA GLY A 90 -0.19 1.44 1.48
C GLY A 90 1.20 1.38 2.12
N GLY A 91 2.12 2.28 1.76
CA GLY A 91 3.42 2.43 2.41
C GLY A 91 3.32 2.83 3.88
N ALA A 92 2.44 3.79 4.20
CA ALA A 92 2.17 4.16 5.60
C ALA A 92 1.50 3.01 6.38
N VAL A 93 0.60 2.27 5.72
CA VAL A 93 -0.07 1.11 6.34
C VAL A 93 0.95 0.02 6.68
N ILE A 94 1.85 -0.36 5.75
CA ILE A 94 2.87 -1.37 6.03
C ILE A 94 3.88 -0.91 7.09
N THR A 95 4.22 0.38 7.10
CA THR A 95 5.12 1.00 8.09
C THR A 95 4.61 0.81 9.52
N ASN A 96 3.29 0.93 9.73
CA ASN A 96 2.67 0.72 11.03
C ASN A 96 2.42 -0.77 11.34
N ALA A 97 1.88 -1.52 10.39
CA ALA A 97 1.45 -2.91 10.61
C ALA A 97 2.61 -3.86 10.92
N ALA A 98 3.77 -3.64 10.29
CA ALA A 98 4.93 -4.52 10.44
C ALA A 98 5.72 -4.36 11.74
N ALA A 99 5.47 -3.33 12.53
CA ALA A 99 6.37 -2.92 13.62
C ALA A 99 6.58 -3.99 14.70
N ASN A 100 5.62 -4.88 14.88
CA ASN A 100 5.68 -5.94 15.90
C ASN A 100 5.58 -7.36 15.30
N ASP A 101 5.76 -7.48 14.00
CA ASP A 101 5.69 -8.77 13.31
C ASP A 101 7.10 -9.27 12.98
N PRO A 102 7.61 -10.31 13.68
CA PRO A 102 8.95 -10.83 13.48
C PRO A 102 9.12 -11.58 12.15
N ASP A 103 8.02 -11.94 11.49
CA ASP A 103 8.06 -12.65 10.21
C ASP A 103 8.18 -11.72 9.01
N VAL A 104 7.92 -10.42 9.17
CA VAL A 104 8.21 -9.43 8.13
C VAL A 104 9.73 -9.18 8.06
N LYS A 105 10.34 -9.61 6.95
CA LYS A 105 11.79 -9.55 6.73
C LYS A 105 12.24 -8.38 5.85
N ALA A 106 11.35 -7.85 5.01
CA ALA A 106 11.62 -6.72 4.14
C ALA A 106 10.39 -5.84 3.94
N LEU A 107 10.63 -4.55 3.78
CA LEU A 107 9.64 -3.55 3.39
C LEU A 107 10.00 -3.01 2.01
N VAL A 108 9.04 -2.99 1.09
CA VAL A 108 9.24 -2.44 -0.26
C VAL A 108 8.22 -1.34 -0.50
N TYR A 109 8.71 -0.15 -0.75
CA TYR A 109 7.90 1.07 -0.95
C TYR A 109 7.87 1.43 -2.43
N ILE A 110 6.69 1.48 -3.01
CA ILE A 110 6.48 1.75 -4.44
C ILE A 110 5.70 3.05 -4.59
N ALA A 111 6.35 4.15 -5.01
CA ALA A 111 5.74 5.47 -5.09
C ALA A 111 4.91 5.76 -3.82
N ALA A 112 5.53 5.65 -2.65
CA ALA A 112 4.81 5.45 -1.39
C ALA A 112 5.33 6.35 -0.26
N PHE A 113 4.43 6.67 0.67
CA PHE A 113 4.77 7.29 1.96
C PHE A 113 5.54 6.34 2.86
N VAL A 114 6.55 6.88 3.56
CA VAL A 114 7.34 6.18 4.59
C VAL A 114 7.42 7.07 5.84
N PRO A 115 6.28 7.26 6.53
CA PRO A 115 6.22 8.17 7.66
C PRO A 115 7.03 7.67 8.86
N ASP A 116 7.53 8.61 9.65
CA ASP A 116 8.06 8.32 10.98
C ASP A 116 6.97 8.45 12.05
N LYS A 117 7.23 7.89 13.21
CA LYS A 117 6.30 7.99 14.34
C LYS A 117 6.02 9.46 14.68
N GLY A 118 4.75 9.80 14.79
CA GLY A 118 4.26 11.15 15.07
C GLY A 118 3.93 11.97 13.84
N GLU A 119 4.36 11.58 12.65
CA GLU A 119 4.03 12.28 11.39
C GLU A 119 2.63 11.93 10.89
N THR A 120 2.01 12.86 10.17
CA THR A 120 0.78 12.66 9.41
C THR A 120 1.07 12.72 7.91
N LEU A 121 0.26 12.05 7.09
CA LEU A 121 0.43 12.12 5.64
C LEU A 121 0.08 13.50 5.08
N GLY A 122 -0.83 14.22 5.76
CA GLY A 122 -1.18 15.60 5.40
C GLY A 122 0.00 16.56 5.55
N GLU A 123 0.84 16.39 6.57
CA GLU A 123 2.07 17.18 6.75
C GLU A 123 3.14 16.80 5.74
N LEU A 124 3.33 15.49 5.50
CA LEU A 124 4.35 14.99 4.59
C LEU A 124 4.10 15.44 3.15
N ILE A 125 2.88 15.33 2.65
CA ILE A 125 2.56 15.69 1.26
C ILE A 125 2.77 17.18 0.97
N GLY A 126 2.68 18.02 2.00
CA GLY A 126 2.96 19.45 1.92
C GLY A 126 4.44 19.84 2.02
N LYS A 127 5.33 18.87 2.30
CA LYS A 127 6.75 19.15 2.55
C LYS A 127 7.52 19.58 1.31
N TYR A 128 7.13 19.06 0.15
CA TYR A 128 7.73 19.38 -1.16
C TYR A 128 6.65 19.82 -2.14
N PRO A 129 6.95 20.77 -3.05
CA PRO A 129 6.01 21.17 -4.09
C PRO A 129 5.82 20.06 -5.13
N GLY A 130 4.71 20.09 -5.85
CA GLY A 130 4.47 19.22 -7.01
C GLY A 130 3.30 18.25 -6.87
N SER A 131 2.71 18.08 -5.68
CA SER A 131 1.47 17.32 -5.54
C SER A 131 0.29 18.09 -6.15
N GLU A 132 -0.41 17.42 -7.06
CA GLU A 132 -1.66 17.91 -7.66
C GLU A 132 -2.89 17.15 -7.10
N ILE A 133 -2.69 16.26 -6.11
CA ILE A 133 -3.78 15.40 -5.61
C ILE A 133 -4.85 16.19 -4.87
N GLN A 134 -4.46 17.08 -3.95
CA GLN A 134 -5.41 17.81 -3.11
C GLN A 134 -6.43 18.65 -3.89
N PRO A 135 -6.03 19.47 -4.88
CA PRO A 135 -6.99 20.25 -5.68
C PRO A 135 -7.82 19.39 -6.64
N ALA A 136 -7.44 18.12 -6.85
CA ALA A 136 -8.16 17.18 -7.70
C ALA A 136 -9.21 16.35 -6.95
N LEU A 137 -9.41 16.56 -5.63
CA LEU A 137 -10.32 15.74 -4.83
C LEU A 137 -11.76 16.26 -4.81
N ASN A 138 -12.69 15.32 -4.92
CA ASN A 138 -14.07 15.48 -4.50
C ASN A 138 -14.21 14.98 -3.05
N HIS A 139 -14.95 15.73 -2.23
CA HIS A 139 -15.24 15.42 -0.84
C HIS A 139 -16.70 14.96 -0.73
N VAL A 140 -16.90 13.71 -0.33
CA VAL A 140 -18.24 13.11 -0.22
C VAL A 140 -18.51 12.77 1.24
N PRO A 141 -19.44 13.47 1.92
CA PRO A 141 -19.79 13.16 3.31
C PRO A 141 -20.56 11.83 3.38
N PHE A 142 -20.30 11.07 4.45
CA PHE A 142 -21.05 9.85 4.76
C PHE A 142 -21.35 9.77 6.27
N PRO A 143 -22.47 9.13 6.68
CA PRO A 143 -22.81 8.96 8.09
C PRO A 143 -21.99 7.82 8.70
N ASN A 144 -21.39 8.04 9.87
CA ASN A 144 -20.79 7.02 10.70
C ASN A 144 -21.84 6.34 11.59
N PRO A 145 -21.61 5.09 12.05
CA PRO A 145 -22.54 4.39 12.95
C PRO A 145 -22.81 5.10 14.29
N ASP A 146 -21.87 5.93 14.75
CA ASP A 146 -22.00 6.73 15.99
C ASP A 146 -22.76 8.04 15.79
N GLY A 147 -23.27 8.30 14.58
CA GLY A 147 -24.00 9.52 14.22
C GLY A 147 -23.12 10.72 13.81
N SER A 148 -21.80 10.58 13.86
CA SER A 148 -20.88 11.59 13.29
C SER A 148 -20.86 11.54 11.76
N THR A 149 -20.25 12.55 11.13
CA THR A 149 -20.08 12.59 9.67
C THR A 149 -18.61 12.38 9.33
N GLY A 150 -18.31 11.35 8.54
CA GLY A 150 -17.04 11.14 7.89
C GLY A 150 -17.00 11.80 6.51
N THR A 151 -15.82 11.83 5.90
CA THR A 151 -15.64 12.34 4.53
C THR A 151 -14.82 11.32 3.72
N ASP A 152 -15.37 10.86 2.63
CA ASP A 152 -14.68 10.08 1.61
C ASP A 152 -14.14 11.00 0.52
N LEU A 153 -12.95 10.68 0.06
CA LEU A 153 -12.25 11.38 -1.00
C LEU A 153 -12.27 10.54 -2.27
N TYR A 154 -12.48 11.20 -3.40
CA TYR A 154 -12.38 10.62 -4.74
C TYR A 154 -11.64 11.61 -5.63
N ILE A 155 -10.78 11.10 -6.51
CA ILE A 155 -10.16 11.95 -7.53
C ILE A 155 -11.24 12.28 -8.58
N GLN A 156 -11.34 13.56 -8.97
CA GLN A 156 -12.21 14.02 -10.04
C GLN A 156 -11.94 13.25 -11.33
N ALA A 157 -12.98 12.79 -12.02
CA ALA A 157 -12.83 11.90 -13.17
C ALA A 157 -11.99 12.49 -14.30
N ASP A 158 -12.11 13.80 -14.56
CA ASP A 158 -11.35 14.54 -15.56
C ASP A 158 -9.88 14.80 -15.16
N LYS A 159 -9.54 14.62 -13.87
CA LYS A 159 -8.19 14.78 -13.33
C LYS A 159 -7.49 13.44 -13.09
N PHE A 160 -8.25 12.35 -12.98
CA PHE A 160 -7.74 11.06 -12.54
C PHE A 160 -6.53 10.60 -13.34
N ARG A 161 -6.62 10.63 -14.66
CA ARG A 161 -5.51 10.19 -15.51
C ARG A 161 -4.26 11.03 -15.28
N ASP A 162 -4.39 12.36 -15.33
CA ASP A 162 -3.24 13.26 -15.27
C ASP A 162 -2.53 13.22 -13.91
N VAL A 163 -3.29 13.08 -12.81
CA VAL A 163 -2.73 13.11 -11.46
C VAL A 163 -2.26 11.73 -10.99
N PHE A 164 -2.95 10.65 -11.41
CA PHE A 164 -2.76 9.34 -10.81
C PHE A 164 -2.14 8.29 -11.74
N ALA A 165 -2.38 8.38 -13.06
CA ALA A 165 -2.04 7.30 -13.98
C ALA A 165 -1.70 7.82 -15.40
N ALA A 166 -0.92 8.89 -15.50
CA ALA A 166 -0.67 9.62 -16.75
C ALA A 166 0.01 8.78 -17.85
N ASP A 167 0.81 7.79 -17.47
CA ASP A 167 1.55 6.91 -18.37
C ASP A 167 0.78 5.62 -18.75
N LEU A 168 -0.47 5.49 -18.29
CA LEU A 168 -1.36 4.40 -18.70
C LEU A 168 -2.28 4.83 -19.87
N PRO A 169 -2.75 3.86 -20.70
CA PRO A 169 -3.73 4.14 -21.75
C PRO A 169 -5.03 4.73 -21.19
N GLU A 170 -5.65 5.66 -21.92
CA GLU A 170 -6.89 6.31 -21.50
C GLU A 170 -8.03 5.30 -21.24
N SER A 171 -8.13 4.25 -22.07
CA SER A 171 -9.12 3.18 -21.86
C SER A 171 -8.97 2.47 -20.51
N THR A 172 -7.74 2.33 -20.02
CA THR A 172 -7.45 1.76 -18.70
C THR A 172 -7.79 2.75 -17.60
N THR A 173 -7.37 4.01 -17.73
CA THR A 173 -7.57 5.02 -16.68
C THR A 173 -9.04 5.43 -16.53
N THR A 174 -9.84 5.35 -17.59
CA THR A 174 -11.29 5.54 -17.53
C THR A 174 -11.95 4.48 -16.64
N VAL A 175 -11.54 3.21 -16.76
CA VAL A 175 -12.05 2.14 -15.91
C VAL A 175 -11.57 2.34 -14.47
N MET A 176 -10.28 2.62 -14.26
CA MET A 176 -9.71 2.87 -12.93
C MET A 176 -10.43 4.02 -12.21
N SER A 177 -10.71 5.12 -12.92
CA SER A 177 -11.45 6.27 -12.39
C SER A 177 -12.87 5.90 -11.96
N ALA A 178 -13.57 5.11 -12.77
CA ALA A 178 -14.95 4.69 -12.48
C ALA A 178 -15.04 3.67 -11.33
N THR A 179 -13.96 2.93 -11.06
CA THR A 179 -13.88 1.87 -10.04
C THR A 179 -13.04 2.27 -8.84
N GLN A 180 -12.65 3.55 -8.71
CA GLN A 180 -11.87 4.00 -7.57
C GLN A 180 -12.62 3.76 -6.25
N ARG A 181 -11.88 3.37 -5.23
CA ARG A 181 -12.46 3.12 -3.91
C ARG A 181 -12.53 4.41 -3.09
N PRO A 182 -13.55 4.55 -2.24
CA PRO A 182 -13.61 5.67 -1.31
C PRO A 182 -12.38 5.65 -0.38
N PHE A 183 -11.70 6.78 -0.25
CA PHE A 183 -10.56 6.97 0.62
C PHE A 183 -10.92 7.94 1.73
N SER A 184 -10.93 7.48 2.98
CA SER A 184 -11.28 8.32 4.11
C SER A 184 -10.30 9.49 4.27
N ALA A 185 -10.81 10.70 4.39
CA ALA A 185 -10.00 11.89 4.69
C ALA A 185 -9.22 11.76 6.01
N GLN A 186 -9.72 10.93 6.94
CA GLN A 186 -9.06 10.62 8.20
C GLN A 186 -7.65 10.02 7.99
N SER A 187 -7.43 9.29 6.88
CA SER A 187 -6.13 8.70 6.56
C SER A 187 -5.00 9.72 6.38
N PHE A 188 -5.32 10.95 5.97
CA PHE A 188 -4.33 12.03 5.91
C PHE A 188 -4.06 12.70 7.26
N ALA A 189 -5.04 12.65 8.17
CA ALA A 189 -4.97 13.29 9.48
C ALA A 189 -4.45 12.38 10.59
N ASP A 190 -4.52 11.07 10.41
CA ASP A 190 -4.08 10.10 11.39
C ASP A 190 -2.56 10.19 11.60
N THR A 191 -2.18 10.17 12.88
CA THR A 191 -0.78 10.17 13.28
C THR A 191 -0.20 8.75 13.18
N THR A 192 0.96 8.62 12.56
CA THR A 192 1.74 7.38 12.51
C THR A 192 2.13 6.92 13.91
N GLN A 193 1.80 5.69 14.28
CA GLN A 193 2.03 5.16 15.63
C GLN A 193 3.35 4.40 15.74
N ALA A 194 3.82 3.81 14.65
CA ALA A 194 5.04 3.04 14.60
C ALA A 194 5.74 3.21 13.24
N ALA A 195 7.06 3.03 13.23
CA ALA A 195 7.89 3.16 12.04
C ALA A 195 8.78 1.91 11.89
N ALA A 196 8.24 0.85 11.30
CA ALA A 196 8.90 -0.46 11.17
C ALA A 196 10.24 -0.39 10.42
N TRP A 197 10.42 0.59 9.53
CA TRP A 197 11.66 0.78 8.77
C TRP A 197 12.89 1.12 9.63
N HIS A 198 12.72 1.48 10.90
CA HIS A 198 13.85 1.61 11.83
C HIS A 198 14.52 0.28 12.17
N THR A 199 13.81 -0.84 12.03
CA THR A 199 14.30 -2.17 12.40
C THR A 199 14.26 -3.17 11.25
N ILE A 200 13.39 -2.98 10.27
CA ILE A 200 13.23 -3.87 9.12
C ILE A 200 13.88 -3.21 7.89
N PRO A 201 14.76 -3.92 7.16
CA PRO A 201 15.39 -3.38 5.96
C PRO A 201 14.36 -3.03 4.89
N SER A 202 14.61 -1.94 4.16
CA SER A 202 13.68 -1.41 3.18
C SER A 202 14.31 -1.19 1.79
N TRP A 203 13.44 -1.18 0.78
CA TRP A 203 13.71 -0.85 -0.62
C TRP A 203 12.68 0.15 -1.10
N GLY A 204 13.07 1.03 -2.02
CA GLY A 204 12.19 2.08 -2.54
C GLY A 204 12.18 2.14 -4.06
N LEU A 205 11.03 2.49 -4.65
CA LEU A 205 10.91 2.85 -6.06
C LEU A 205 10.25 4.21 -6.17
N VAL A 206 10.96 5.14 -6.81
CA VAL A 206 10.52 6.51 -7.08
C VAL A 206 9.93 6.59 -8.49
N ALA A 207 8.71 7.11 -8.60
CA ALA A 207 8.07 7.42 -9.87
C ALA A 207 8.33 8.90 -10.22
N THR A 208 9.22 9.17 -11.21
CA THR A 208 9.75 10.53 -11.38
C THR A 208 8.77 11.56 -11.95
N ALA A 209 7.63 11.12 -12.50
CA ALA A 209 6.54 11.98 -12.96
C ALA A 209 5.27 11.85 -12.09
N ASP A 210 5.43 11.39 -10.84
CA ASP A 210 4.34 11.30 -9.88
C ASP A 210 3.81 12.69 -9.52
N LYS A 211 2.50 12.90 -9.70
CA LYS A 211 1.77 14.11 -9.34
C LYS A 211 0.88 13.94 -8.11
N ALA A 212 0.77 12.73 -7.59
CA ALA A 212 0.09 12.46 -6.33
C ALA A 212 1.05 12.64 -5.14
N ILE A 213 2.19 11.94 -5.15
CA ILE A 213 3.28 12.11 -4.20
C ILE A 213 4.49 12.66 -4.95
N PRO A 214 4.98 13.87 -4.63
CA PRO A 214 6.14 14.42 -5.33
C PRO A 214 7.36 13.49 -5.22
N ALA A 215 8.05 13.26 -6.33
CA ALA A 215 9.26 12.41 -6.37
C ALA A 215 10.32 12.86 -5.34
N GLU A 216 10.41 14.15 -5.04
CA GLU A 216 11.33 14.68 -4.02
C GLU A 216 10.94 14.23 -2.60
N LEU A 217 9.64 14.07 -2.33
CA LEU A 217 9.18 13.50 -1.06
C LEU A 217 9.56 12.02 -0.96
N GLU A 218 9.30 11.24 -2.02
CA GLU A 218 9.70 9.83 -2.06
C GLU A 218 11.20 9.65 -1.84
N ARG A 219 12.05 10.44 -2.52
CA ARG A 219 13.51 10.44 -2.35
C ARG A 219 13.90 10.74 -0.90
N PHE A 220 13.31 11.79 -0.33
CA PHE A 220 13.57 12.17 1.06
C PHE A 220 13.22 11.06 2.04
N GLU A 221 12.02 10.49 1.91
CA GLU A 221 11.55 9.44 2.82
C GLU A 221 12.37 8.16 2.70
N TYR A 222 12.71 7.73 1.47
CA TYR A 222 13.53 6.53 1.25
C TYR A 222 14.98 6.72 1.71
N GLN A 223 15.55 7.90 1.53
CA GLN A 223 16.87 8.24 2.07
C GLN A 223 16.85 8.22 3.61
N ARG A 224 15.85 8.84 4.22
CA ARG A 224 15.66 8.87 5.68
C ARG A 224 15.51 7.45 6.25
N ALA A 225 14.75 6.61 5.59
CA ALA A 225 14.56 5.21 5.97
C ALA A 225 15.82 4.35 5.79
N GLY A 226 16.89 4.87 5.20
CA GLY A 226 18.09 4.10 4.92
C GLY A 226 17.83 2.94 3.95
N ALA A 227 16.95 3.15 2.96
CA ALA A 227 16.59 2.12 2.00
C ALA A 227 17.85 1.51 1.35
N ARG A 228 17.98 0.18 1.40
CA ARG A 228 19.15 -0.56 0.86
C ARG A 228 19.32 -0.33 -0.63
N LYS A 229 18.23 -0.10 -1.32
CA LYS A 229 18.20 0.25 -2.74
C LYS A 229 17.03 1.16 -3.03
N VAL A 230 17.29 2.17 -3.86
CA VAL A 230 16.27 3.03 -4.46
C VAL A 230 16.40 2.94 -5.97
N VAL A 231 15.28 2.65 -6.64
CA VAL A 231 15.18 2.62 -8.11
C VAL A 231 14.32 3.79 -8.55
N GLU A 232 14.78 4.56 -9.51
CA GLU A 232 13.97 5.61 -10.12
C GLU A 232 13.47 5.17 -11.49
N VAL A 233 12.16 5.33 -11.73
CA VAL A 233 11.54 5.03 -13.02
C VAL A 233 11.20 6.35 -13.74
N SER A 234 12.01 6.67 -14.74
CA SER A 234 11.88 7.93 -15.49
C SER A 234 10.54 8.00 -16.22
N GLY A 235 9.80 9.09 -15.99
CA GLY A 235 8.53 9.36 -16.63
C GLY A 235 7.34 8.54 -16.12
N ALA A 236 7.54 7.67 -15.11
CA ALA A 236 6.45 6.92 -14.52
C ALA A 236 5.53 7.82 -13.69
N SER A 237 4.24 7.61 -13.82
CA SER A 237 3.20 8.23 -12.97
C SER A 237 3.05 7.50 -11.64
N HIS A 238 2.14 7.99 -10.79
CA HIS A 238 1.84 7.38 -9.49
C HIS A 238 1.46 5.89 -9.58
N SER A 239 0.80 5.46 -10.66
CA SER A 239 0.41 4.07 -10.90
C SER A 239 1.52 3.21 -11.52
N VAL A 240 2.77 3.42 -11.13
CA VAL A 240 3.97 2.77 -11.69
C VAL A 240 3.92 1.24 -11.64
N MET A 241 3.27 0.64 -10.63
CA MET A 241 3.12 -0.82 -10.54
C MET A 241 2.19 -1.38 -11.62
N ALA A 242 1.28 -0.58 -12.14
CA ALA A 242 0.41 -0.96 -13.25
C ALA A 242 1.07 -0.72 -14.62
N SER A 243 1.82 0.38 -14.78
CA SER A 243 2.49 0.73 -16.05
C SER A 243 3.82 0.00 -16.24
N GLN A 244 4.57 -0.25 -15.16
CA GLN A 244 5.92 -0.83 -15.18
C GLN A 244 6.04 -2.07 -14.24
N PRO A 245 5.13 -3.06 -14.33
CA PRO A 245 5.08 -4.18 -13.37
C PRO A 245 6.37 -4.99 -13.34
N GLY A 246 7.13 -5.04 -14.45
CA GLY A 246 8.40 -5.77 -14.52
C GLY A 246 9.49 -5.14 -13.64
N VAL A 247 9.59 -3.81 -13.60
CA VAL A 247 10.57 -3.11 -12.75
C VAL A 247 10.22 -3.28 -11.28
N VAL A 248 8.93 -3.16 -10.95
CA VAL A 248 8.42 -3.36 -9.59
C VAL A 248 8.68 -4.79 -9.11
N THR A 249 8.34 -5.80 -9.93
CA THR A 249 8.61 -7.22 -9.60
C THR A 249 10.09 -7.45 -9.33
N LYS A 250 10.97 -6.92 -10.18
CA LYS A 250 12.42 -7.09 -10.00
C LYS A 250 12.91 -6.54 -8.66
N LEU A 251 12.41 -5.37 -8.23
CA LEU A 251 12.78 -4.79 -6.93
C LEU A 251 12.27 -5.65 -5.77
N ILE A 252 11.04 -6.18 -5.87
CA ILE A 252 10.45 -7.08 -4.85
C ILE A 252 11.27 -8.36 -4.73
N VAL A 253 11.62 -8.99 -5.85
CA VAL A 253 12.44 -10.22 -5.88
C VAL A 253 13.82 -9.97 -5.32
N GLU A 254 14.43 -8.82 -5.60
CA GLU A 254 15.72 -8.44 -5.00
C GLU A 254 15.63 -8.28 -3.48
N ALA A 255 14.54 -7.66 -2.98
CA ALA A 255 14.29 -7.58 -1.54
C ALA A 255 14.10 -8.98 -0.91
N ALA A 256 13.33 -9.85 -1.57
CA ALA A 256 13.11 -11.22 -1.11
C ALA A 256 14.42 -12.01 -1.00
N ASN A 257 15.27 -11.94 -2.02
CA ASN A 257 16.57 -12.66 -2.03
C ASN A 257 17.58 -12.09 -1.01
N ALA A 258 17.39 -10.89 -0.51
CA ALA A 258 18.27 -10.26 0.47
C ALA A 258 17.90 -10.60 1.93
N THR A 259 16.84 -11.37 2.13
CA THR A 259 16.30 -11.75 3.45
C THR A 259 16.44 -13.23 3.78
N ASP A 260 17.04 -14.01 2.86
CA ASP A 260 17.43 -15.43 3.03
C ASP A 260 18.62 -15.60 3.98
#